data_6cec352fc0a6b300f55137a36a55bc01
#
_entry.id   6cec352fc0a6b300f55137a36a55bc01
#
_cell.length_a   1.000
_cell.length_b   1.000
_cell.length_c   1.000
_cell.angle_alpha   90.00
_cell.angle_beta   90.00
_cell.angle_gamma   90.00
#
_symmetry.space_group_name_H-M   'P 1'
#
loop_
_entity.id
_entity.type
_entity.pdbx_description
1 polymer ?
#
loop_
_entity_poly.entity_id
_entity_poly.type
_entity_poly.pdbx_seq_one_letter_code
_entity_poly.pdbx_strand_id
1 'polypeptide(L)'
;MAYKSNATGNSAPKSKSGIPTKYSTVYDALLKAIRRGEYTPGSRLPTESKLVEQFRVSRITVIRALRDLQSAGVLRRRRGSGSYVQAPERTQSPNATAERVGALFLPLEAGSIFFDVHRALIRAAECRGWHILSREMPLEDTPVQAARLVEDMIASEVKGLFYLPVPLLNKGHDVNHAIARQCVARNLPLVLLDRDINLLYDRSMFDVVGSDNELGGFLVGKHLVELGCRRIVFFSDARSHPTTQAREAGVRNAVILCPRAVCELCSGDGDDAQLIERLLYEFKPDAIACVNDMTAAKVMRTLLRAGVRVPQQIKLTGFDDTTTAALLAVPLTTVRQSAEAMGVQGVNIMAQRIVSPQLPAVTTSIACTLVERESTLGHDRASRQR
;
A
#
# COMPACT_ATOMS: atom_id res chain seq x y z
N MET A 1 46.90 4.95 12.32
CA MET A 1 46.69 4.77 10.85
C MET A 1 45.24 4.45 10.64
N ALA A 2 44.53 5.39 10.03
CA ALA A 2 43.09 5.35 9.84
C ALA A 2 42.73 4.77 8.48
N TYR A 3 41.81 3.84 8.42
CA TYR A 3 41.17 3.44 7.16
C TYR A 3 39.70 3.88 7.21
N LYS A 4 39.35 4.90 6.43
CA LYS A 4 37.98 5.29 6.16
C LYS A 4 37.44 4.43 5.03
N SER A 5 36.38 3.68 5.27
CA SER A 5 35.56 3.05 4.24
C SER A 5 34.37 3.96 3.89
N ASN A 6 34.38 4.50 2.68
CA ASN A 6 33.26 5.22 2.08
C ASN A 6 32.21 4.24 1.57
N ALA A 7 31.05 4.20 2.22
CA ALA A 7 29.87 3.59 1.67
C ALA A 7 29.09 4.65 0.89
N THR A 8 29.10 4.58 -0.44
CA THR A 8 28.33 5.45 -1.33
C THR A 8 26.90 4.92 -1.43
N GLY A 9 25.98 5.63 -0.78
CA GLY A 9 24.54 5.43 -0.94
C GLY A 9 24.08 5.86 -2.35
N ASN A 10 23.37 4.97 -3.01
CA ASN A 10 22.80 5.20 -4.35
C ASN A 10 21.37 5.72 -4.18
N SER A 11 21.21 7.06 -4.14
CA SER A 11 19.90 7.71 -4.14
C SER A 11 19.55 8.16 -5.56
N ALA A 12 18.39 7.69 -6.05
CA ALA A 12 17.79 8.18 -7.29
C ALA A 12 17.43 9.67 -7.16
N PRO A 13 17.66 10.51 -8.18
CA PRO A 13 17.41 11.95 -8.08
C PRO A 13 15.90 12.25 -8.20
N LYS A 14 15.36 12.91 -7.18
CA LYS A 14 14.03 13.54 -7.17
C LYS A 14 14.00 14.68 -8.18
N SER A 15 12.94 14.76 -9.00
CA SER A 15 12.66 15.87 -9.91
C SER A 15 12.38 17.15 -9.11
N LYS A 16 13.33 18.08 -9.14
CA LYS A 16 13.09 19.50 -8.82
C LYS A 16 12.86 20.23 -10.15
N SER A 17 11.82 21.04 -10.22
CA SER A 17 11.62 22.04 -11.26
C SER A 17 12.83 22.97 -11.31
N GLY A 18 13.73 22.80 -12.26
CA GLY A 18 14.94 23.54 -12.46
C GLY A 18 15.59 23.12 -13.76
N ILE A 19 16.30 24.04 -14.44
CA ILE A 19 17.04 23.88 -15.68
C ILE A 19 17.54 22.43 -15.88
N PRO A 20 17.24 21.77 -17.01
CA PRO A 20 17.62 20.37 -17.23
C PRO A 20 19.13 20.20 -17.08
N THR A 21 19.55 19.27 -16.25
CA THR A 21 20.98 18.98 -16.07
C THR A 21 21.54 18.37 -17.36
N LYS A 22 22.82 18.62 -17.65
CA LYS A 22 23.50 18.01 -18.82
C LYS A 22 23.34 16.50 -18.89
N TYR A 23 23.19 15.85 -17.73
CA TYR A 23 22.91 14.42 -17.60
C TYR A 23 21.48 14.08 -18.05
N SER A 24 20.45 14.77 -17.51
CA SER A 24 19.05 14.50 -17.88
C SER A 24 18.81 14.75 -19.38
N THR A 25 19.46 15.77 -19.95
CA THR A 25 19.38 16.05 -21.38
C THR A 25 19.84 14.86 -22.23
N VAL A 26 20.97 14.22 -21.89
CA VAL A 26 21.48 13.04 -22.64
C VAL A 26 20.57 11.84 -22.43
N TYR A 27 20.20 11.55 -21.18
CA TYR A 27 19.35 10.40 -20.82
C TYR A 27 17.98 10.47 -21.53
N ASP A 28 17.29 11.61 -21.41
CA ASP A 28 15.96 11.81 -21.98
C ASP A 28 15.97 11.83 -23.52
N ALA A 29 17.00 12.44 -24.14
CA ALA A 29 17.15 12.47 -25.59
C ALA A 29 17.34 11.06 -26.16
N LEU A 30 18.24 10.25 -25.57
CA LEU A 30 18.47 8.88 -26.01
C LEU A 30 17.22 8.00 -25.77
N LEU A 31 16.56 8.13 -24.63
CA LEU A 31 15.33 7.40 -24.34
C LEU A 31 14.20 7.75 -25.31
N LYS A 32 14.04 9.04 -25.65
CA LYS A 32 13.06 9.51 -26.65
C LYS A 32 13.39 9.00 -28.06
N ALA A 33 14.64 9.04 -28.48
CA ALA A 33 15.08 8.54 -29.78
C ALA A 33 14.82 7.03 -29.93
N ILE A 34 15.10 6.25 -28.88
CA ILE A 34 14.80 4.80 -28.85
C ILE A 34 13.29 4.58 -28.92
N ARG A 35 12.48 5.31 -28.14
CA ARG A 35 11.01 5.18 -28.15
C ARG A 35 10.36 5.59 -29.47
N ARG A 36 10.98 6.51 -30.23
CA ARG A 36 10.55 6.91 -31.58
C ARG A 36 10.99 5.97 -32.68
N GLY A 37 11.78 4.92 -32.34
CA GLY A 37 12.27 3.96 -33.32
C GLY A 37 13.45 4.44 -34.12
N GLU A 38 14.09 5.59 -33.79
CA GLU A 38 15.33 6.08 -34.44
C GLU A 38 16.48 5.08 -34.21
N TYR A 39 16.45 4.37 -33.10
CA TYR A 39 17.30 3.22 -32.81
C TYR A 39 16.44 1.99 -32.62
N THR A 40 16.45 1.09 -33.56
CA THR A 40 15.66 -0.15 -33.51
C THR A 40 16.25 -1.17 -32.53
N PRO A 41 15.41 -2.08 -31.97
CA PRO A 41 15.90 -3.18 -31.16
C PRO A 41 17.03 -3.96 -31.84
N GLY A 42 18.12 -4.19 -31.13
CA GLY A 42 19.32 -4.84 -31.63
C GLY A 42 20.30 -3.89 -32.35
N SER A 43 19.90 -2.66 -32.68
CA SER A 43 20.80 -1.69 -33.29
C SER A 43 21.84 -1.17 -32.30
N ARG A 44 23.00 -0.77 -32.83
CA ARG A 44 24.09 -0.21 -32.04
C ARG A 44 23.90 1.30 -31.89
N LEU A 45 24.01 1.80 -30.66
CA LEU A 45 24.07 3.24 -30.42
C LEU A 45 25.40 3.85 -30.91
N PRO A 46 25.43 5.16 -31.19
CA PRO A 46 26.68 5.88 -31.43
C PRO A 46 27.70 5.64 -30.32
N THR A 47 28.98 5.70 -30.66
CA THR A 47 30.06 5.53 -29.68
C THR A 47 30.01 6.62 -28.60
N GLU A 48 30.57 6.34 -27.42
CA GLU A 48 30.67 7.33 -26.33
C GLU A 48 31.25 8.66 -26.83
N SER A 49 32.30 8.61 -27.70
CA SER A 49 32.92 9.80 -28.25
C SER A 49 31.99 10.60 -29.18
N LYS A 50 31.20 9.91 -30.01
CA LYS A 50 30.21 10.57 -30.88
C LYS A 50 29.06 11.19 -30.02
N LEU A 51 28.65 10.54 -28.95
CA LEU A 51 27.63 11.09 -28.05
C LEU A 51 28.18 12.30 -27.27
N VAL A 52 29.43 12.29 -26.85
CA VAL A 52 30.12 13.45 -26.25
C VAL A 52 30.09 14.65 -27.19
N GLU A 53 30.41 14.44 -28.45
CA GLU A 53 30.42 15.48 -29.49
C GLU A 53 28.98 15.98 -29.76
N GLN A 54 28.05 15.05 -29.98
CA GLN A 54 26.63 15.35 -30.28
C GLN A 54 25.95 16.19 -29.19
N PHE A 55 26.14 15.80 -27.90
CA PHE A 55 25.49 16.47 -26.77
C PHE A 55 26.35 17.56 -26.13
N ARG A 56 27.61 17.76 -26.59
CA ARG A 56 28.56 18.72 -26.01
C ARG A 56 28.69 18.61 -24.49
N VAL A 57 28.83 17.39 -24.01
CA VAL A 57 28.93 17.07 -22.56
C VAL A 57 30.21 16.29 -22.28
N SER A 58 30.56 16.17 -20.98
CA SER A 58 31.73 15.37 -20.61
C SER A 58 31.47 13.87 -20.83
N ARG A 59 32.55 13.11 -21.08
CA ARG A 59 32.50 11.66 -21.26
C ARG A 59 31.86 10.96 -20.05
N ILE A 60 32.13 11.46 -18.85
CA ILE A 60 31.57 10.93 -17.61
C ILE A 60 30.03 11.06 -17.61
N THR A 61 29.50 12.17 -18.12
CA THR A 61 28.07 12.42 -18.25
C THR A 61 27.39 11.41 -19.18
N VAL A 62 28.03 11.13 -20.34
CA VAL A 62 27.56 10.13 -21.31
C VAL A 62 27.60 8.72 -20.70
N ILE A 63 28.72 8.35 -20.07
CA ILE A 63 28.89 7.02 -19.47
C ILE A 63 27.83 6.80 -18.38
N ARG A 64 27.53 7.81 -17.58
CA ARG A 64 26.48 7.74 -16.54
C ARG A 64 25.11 7.54 -17.16
N ALA A 65 24.74 8.31 -18.18
CA ALA A 65 23.45 8.17 -18.86
C ALA A 65 23.29 6.79 -19.53
N LEU A 66 24.35 6.27 -20.18
CA LEU A 66 24.34 4.93 -20.78
C LEU A 66 24.24 3.83 -19.73
N ARG A 67 24.88 3.99 -18.56
CA ARG A 67 24.78 3.04 -17.44
C ARG A 67 23.36 3.00 -16.89
N ASP A 68 22.74 4.15 -16.71
CA ASP A 68 21.39 4.25 -16.15
C ASP A 68 20.35 3.71 -17.16
N LEU A 69 20.52 3.93 -18.48
CA LEU A 69 19.72 3.28 -19.53
C LEU A 69 19.93 1.75 -19.56
N GLN A 70 21.15 1.28 -19.25
CA GLN A 70 21.44 -0.16 -19.10
C GLN A 70 20.78 -0.73 -17.86
N SER A 71 20.84 -0.03 -16.71
CA SER A 71 20.15 -0.44 -15.46
C SER A 71 18.63 -0.45 -15.62
N ALA A 72 18.09 0.43 -16.48
CA ALA A 72 16.67 0.46 -16.84
C ALA A 72 16.29 -0.61 -17.91
N GLY A 73 17.20 -1.52 -18.29
CA GLY A 73 16.92 -2.58 -19.27
C GLY A 73 16.76 -2.09 -20.71
N VAL A 74 17.03 -0.81 -21.00
CA VAL A 74 16.87 -0.22 -22.34
C VAL A 74 18.06 -0.53 -23.23
N LEU A 75 19.24 -0.70 -22.65
CA LEU A 75 20.48 -0.98 -23.34
C LEU A 75 21.19 -2.23 -22.82
N ARG A 76 21.88 -2.93 -23.72
CA ARG A 76 22.82 -4.01 -23.39
C ARG A 76 24.22 -3.62 -23.82
N ARG A 77 25.18 -3.64 -22.91
CA ARG A 77 26.58 -3.36 -23.20
C ARG A 77 27.31 -4.68 -23.54
N ARG A 78 28.03 -4.70 -24.68
CA ARG A 78 28.91 -5.80 -25.03
C ARG A 78 30.37 -5.29 -24.94
N ARG A 79 31.15 -5.96 -24.09
CA ARG A 79 32.57 -5.57 -23.86
C ARG A 79 33.32 -5.53 -25.17
N GLY A 80 33.98 -4.41 -25.50
CA GLY A 80 34.72 -4.20 -26.75
C GLY A 80 33.84 -3.89 -27.97
N SER A 81 32.51 -4.06 -27.92
CA SER A 81 31.63 -3.93 -29.07
C SER A 81 30.69 -2.72 -29.03
N GLY A 82 30.40 -2.17 -27.83
CA GLY A 82 29.57 -0.97 -27.66
C GLY A 82 28.25 -1.21 -26.94
N SER A 83 27.35 -0.21 -26.95
CA SER A 83 26.01 -0.26 -26.40
C SER A 83 24.99 -0.54 -27.50
N TYR A 84 24.12 -1.49 -27.27
CA TYR A 84 23.06 -1.92 -28.18
C TYR A 84 21.71 -1.65 -27.55
N VAL A 85 20.76 -1.18 -28.35
CA VAL A 85 19.38 -1.09 -27.90
C VAL A 85 18.93 -2.51 -27.60
N GLN A 86 18.60 -2.74 -26.33
CA GLN A 86 17.96 -3.99 -25.97
C GLN A 86 16.62 -3.96 -26.72
N ALA A 87 16.34 -5.01 -27.50
CA ALA A 87 14.94 -5.25 -27.82
C ALA A 87 14.25 -5.06 -26.47
N PRO A 88 13.19 -4.23 -26.31
CA PRO A 88 12.39 -4.39 -25.13
C PRO A 88 12.33 -5.90 -25.00
N GLU A 89 12.88 -6.50 -23.90
CA GLU A 89 12.44 -7.84 -23.60
C GLU A 89 10.98 -7.68 -23.94
N ARG A 90 10.56 -8.29 -25.04
CA ARG A 90 9.16 -8.43 -25.27
C ARG A 90 8.76 -9.01 -23.92
N THR A 91 8.28 -8.19 -23.01
CA THR A 91 7.15 -8.57 -22.22
C THR A 91 6.32 -9.13 -23.32
N GLN A 92 6.48 -10.46 -23.52
CA GLN A 92 5.79 -11.23 -24.53
C GLN A 92 4.41 -10.67 -24.43
N SER A 93 3.95 -10.05 -25.49
CA SER A 93 2.57 -9.54 -25.57
C SER A 93 1.78 -10.58 -24.82
N PRO A 94 1.26 -10.28 -23.61
CA PRO A 94 0.91 -11.29 -22.63
C PRO A 94 0.26 -12.37 -23.42
N ASN A 95 0.87 -13.53 -23.46
CA ASN A 95 0.61 -14.60 -24.40
C ASN A 95 -0.84 -14.49 -24.81
N ALA A 96 -1.17 -14.50 -26.12
CA ALA A 96 -2.57 -14.45 -26.56
C ALA A 96 -3.44 -15.52 -25.86
N THR A 97 -2.84 -16.35 -25.02
CA THR A 97 -3.38 -17.40 -24.16
C THR A 97 -3.29 -17.11 -22.67
N ALA A 98 -2.66 -16.00 -22.21
CA ALA A 98 -2.61 -15.69 -20.75
C ALA A 98 -4.02 -15.34 -20.27
N GLU A 99 -4.52 -16.07 -19.28
CA GLU A 99 -5.82 -15.79 -18.67
C GLU A 99 -5.77 -14.42 -17.98
N ARG A 100 -6.81 -13.62 -18.19
CA ARG A 100 -6.94 -12.29 -17.59
C ARG A 100 -7.83 -12.36 -16.36
N VAL A 101 -7.41 -11.69 -15.29
CA VAL A 101 -8.22 -11.51 -14.09
C VAL A 101 -8.31 -10.00 -13.81
N GLY A 102 -9.51 -9.51 -13.57
CA GLY A 102 -9.77 -8.11 -13.28
C GLY A 102 -9.39 -7.74 -11.84
N ALA A 103 -9.08 -6.47 -11.59
CA ALA A 103 -8.91 -5.93 -10.26
C ALA A 103 -9.46 -4.50 -10.19
N LEU A 104 -10.41 -4.25 -9.28
CA LEU A 104 -10.98 -2.94 -9.01
C LEU A 104 -10.48 -2.44 -7.65
N PHE A 105 -9.83 -1.29 -7.66
CA PHE A 105 -9.31 -0.62 -6.48
C PHE A 105 -9.78 0.83 -6.43
N LEU A 106 -9.84 1.39 -5.22
CA LEU A 106 -9.81 2.84 -5.05
C LEU A 106 -8.48 3.40 -5.55
N PRO A 107 -8.38 4.73 -5.83
CA PRO A 107 -7.11 5.33 -6.20
C PRO A 107 -5.99 4.94 -5.24
N LEU A 108 -4.94 4.33 -5.78
CA LEU A 108 -3.86 3.74 -4.99
C LEU A 108 -2.76 4.77 -4.75
N GLU A 109 -2.66 5.24 -3.52
CA GLU A 109 -1.56 6.11 -3.10
C GLU A 109 -0.30 5.29 -2.81
N ALA A 110 0.84 5.75 -3.33
CA ALA A 110 2.14 5.13 -3.04
C ALA A 110 2.42 5.16 -1.54
N GLY A 111 2.76 4.01 -0.98
CA GLY A 111 3.00 3.84 0.46
C GLY A 111 1.75 3.47 1.26
N SER A 112 0.58 3.34 0.65
CA SER A 112 -0.57 2.73 1.29
C SER A 112 -0.47 1.21 1.29
N ILE A 113 -1.09 0.55 2.27
CA ILE A 113 -1.16 -0.92 2.33
C ILE A 113 -1.80 -1.50 1.06
N PHE A 114 -2.80 -0.84 0.49
CA PHE A 114 -3.49 -1.32 -0.70
C PHE A 114 -2.65 -1.24 -1.97
N PHE A 115 -1.72 -0.29 -2.05
CA PHE A 115 -0.73 -0.26 -3.12
C PHE A 115 0.19 -1.49 -3.06
N ASP A 116 0.62 -1.88 -1.86
CA ASP A 116 1.46 -3.07 -1.67
C ASP A 116 0.67 -4.36 -1.90
N VAL A 117 -0.60 -4.43 -1.49
CA VAL A 117 -1.51 -5.57 -1.80
C VAL A 117 -1.69 -5.72 -3.31
N HIS A 118 -1.93 -4.62 -4.04
CA HIS A 118 -2.06 -4.64 -5.49
C HIS A 118 -0.79 -5.17 -6.17
N ARG A 119 0.39 -4.71 -5.74
CA ARG A 119 1.67 -5.22 -6.26
C ARG A 119 1.87 -6.70 -5.97
N ALA A 120 1.52 -7.15 -4.76
CA ALA A 120 1.62 -8.54 -4.38
C ALA A 120 0.66 -9.42 -5.19
N LEU A 121 -0.56 -8.93 -5.45
CA LEU A 121 -1.54 -9.59 -6.29
C LEU A 121 -1.03 -9.81 -7.72
N ILE A 122 -0.43 -8.76 -8.32
CA ILE A 122 0.17 -8.86 -9.66
C ILE A 122 1.26 -9.92 -9.69
N ARG A 123 2.23 -9.87 -8.75
CA ARG A 123 3.31 -10.88 -8.70
C ARG A 123 2.79 -12.31 -8.53
N ALA A 124 1.82 -12.49 -7.63
CA ALA A 124 1.24 -13.81 -7.40
C ALA A 124 0.48 -14.34 -8.63
N ALA A 125 -0.22 -13.47 -9.36
CA ALA A 125 -0.92 -13.80 -10.59
C ALA A 125 0.05 -14.17 -11.73
N GLU A 126 1.14 -13.40 -11.89
CA GLU A 126 2.20 -13.68 -12.87
C GLU A 126 2.82 -15.07 -12.66
N CYS A 127 3.04 -15.48 -11.41
CA CYS A 127 3.53 -16.84 -11.08
C CYS A 127 2.58 -17.96 -11.56
N ARG A 128 1.30 -17.66 -11.83
CA ARG A 128 0.31 -18.58 -12.41
C ARG A 128 0.13 -18.41 -13.92
N GLY A 129 0.88 -17.49 -14.53
CA GLY A 129 0.68 -17.14 -15.94
C GLY A 129 -0.58 -16.28 -16.18
N TRP A 130 -1.14 -15.68 -15.16
CA TRP A 130 -2.27 -14.76 -15.25
C TRP A 130 -1.80 -13.31 -15.43
N HIS A 131 -2.63 -12.54 -16.10
CA HIS A 131 -2.44 -11.10 -16.25
C HIS A 131 -3.53 -10.33 -15.49
N ILE A 132 -3.13 -9.45 -14.58
CA ILE A 132 -4.08 -8.59 -13.85
C ILE A 132 -4.41 -7.36 -14.68
N LEU A 133 -5.69 -7.20 -15.00
CA LEU A 133 -6.26 -5.99 -15.60
C LEU A 133 -6.82 -5.10 -14.49
N SER A 134 -6.04 -4.10 -14.07
CA SER A 134 -6.47 -3.20 -12.99
C SER A 134 -7.22 -1.99 -13.51
N ARG A 135 -8.23 -1.55 -12.76
CA ARG A 135 -8.92 -0.28 -12.93
C ARG A 135 -9.07 0.41 -11.59
N GLU A 136 -8.86 1.70 -11.58
CA GLU A 136 -9.19 2.55 -10.43
C GLU A 136 -10.65 2.96 -10.51
N MET A 137 -11.31 2.95 -9.36
CA MET A 137 -12.68 3.38 -9.19
C MET A 137 -12.67 4.67 -8.38
N PRO A 138 -13.14 5.81 -8.96
CA PRO A 138 -13.26 7.05 -8.22
C PRO A 138 -14.15 6.91 -6.98
N LEU A 139 -13.80 7.62 -5.90
CA LEU A 139 -14.56 7.59 -4.64
C LEU A 139 -16.01 8.08 -4.76
N GLU A 140 -16.26 8.91 -5.78
CA GLU A 140 -17.57 9.54 -6.03
C GLU A 140 -18.43 8.77 -7.05
N ASP A 141 -17.99 7.56 -7.44
CA ASP A 141 -18.73 6.76 -8.42
C ASP A 141 -20.15 6.47 -7.96
N THR A 142 -21.04 6.50 -8.93
CA THR A 142 -22.41 6.04 -8.73
C THR A 142 -22.51 4.54 -8.93
N PRO A 143 -23.55 3.86 -8.39
CA PRO A 143 -23.82 2.46 -8.65
C PRO A 143 -23.84 2.09 -10.15
N VAL A 144 -24.31 3.02 -11.00
CA VAL A 144 -24.35 2.82 -12.46
C VAL A 144 -22.97 2.85 -13.08
N GLN A 145 -22.09 3.77 -12.65
CA GLN A 145 -20.71 3.83 -13.13
C GLN A 145 -19.92 2.62 -12.68
N ALA A 146 -20.06 2.20 -11.42
CA ALA A 146 -19.45 1.01 -10.89
C ALA A 146 -19.87 -0.27 -11.66
N ALA A 147 -21.15 -0.41 -11.99
CA ALA A 147 -21.63 -1.52 -12.80
C ALA A 147 -21.03 -1.51 -14.22
N ARG A 148 -20.85 -0.32 -14.84
CA ARG A 148 -20.17 -0.20 -16.15
C ARG A 148 -18.72 -0.64 -16.11
N LEU A 149 -17.97 -0.32 -15.04
CA LEU A 149 -16.60 -0.81 -14.88
C LEU A 149 -16.52 -2.35 -14.90
N VAL A 150 -17.49 -3.03 -14.29
CA VAL A 150 -17.57 -4.50 -14.34
C VAL A 150 -17.86 -4.97 -15.76
N GLU A 151 -18.77 -4.34 -16.50
CA GLU A 151 -19.04 -4.68 -17.91
C GLU A 151 -17.80 -4.48 -18.79
N ASP A 152 -17.03 -3.43 -18.60
CA ASP A 152 -15.77 -3.18 -19.32
C ASP A 152 -14.73 -4.29 -19.02
N MET A 153 -14.68 -4.78 -17.78
CA MET A 153 -13.84 -5.91 -17.39
C MET A 153 -14.30 -7.20 -18.10
N ILE A 154 -15.61 -7.46 -18.13
CA ILE A 154 -16.19 -8.61 -18.84
C ILE A 154 -15.90 -8.53 -20.33
N ALA A 155 -16.07 -7.35 -20.94
CA ALA A 155 -15.73 -7.13 -22.36
C ALA A 155 -14.24 -7.34 -22.65
N SER A 156 -13.38 -7.22 -21.62
CA SER A 156 -11.95 -7.54 -21.69
C SER A 156 -11.63 -9.02 -21.43
N GLU A 157 -12.65 -9.88 -21.37
CA GLU A 157 -12.56 -11.35 -21.21
C GLU A 157 -11.86 -11.79 -19.91
N VAL A 158 -12.06 -11.05 -18.79
CA VAL A 158 -11.52 -11.48 -17.49
C VAL A 158 -12.27 -12.72 -16.98
N LYS A 159 -11.55 -13.65 -16.35
CA LYS A 159 -12.08 -14.90 -15.77
C LYS A 159 -12.58 -14.76 -14.34
N GLY A 160 -12.32 -13.65 -13.69
CA GLY A 160 -12.73 -13.31 -12.33
C GLY A 160 -12.35 -11.89 -11.99
N LEU A 161 -12.81 -11.41 -10.85
CA LEU A 161 -12.62 -10.04 -10.39
C LEU A 161 -12.15 -10.01 -8.94
N PHE A 162 -11.04 -9.34 -8.67
CA PHE A 162 -10.66 -8.89 -7.35
C PHE A 162 -11.27 -7.52 -7.09
N TYR A 163 -11.84 -7.33 -5.92
CA TYR A 163 -12.46 -6.07 -5.57
C TYR A 163 -12.11 -5.64 -4.16
N LEU A 164 -11.59 -4.41 -4.03
CA LEU A 164 -11.44 -3.72 -2.75
C LEU A 164 -12.69 -2.88 -2.49
N PRO A 165 -13.60 -3.30 -1.59
CA PRO A 165 -14.85 -2.58 -1.37
C PRO A 165 -14.64 -1.14 -0.91
N VAL A 166 -15.46 -0.22 -1.45
CA VAL A 166 -15.47 1.18 -1.00
C VAL A 166 -16.05 1.30 0.42
N PRO A 167 -15.75 2.40 1.13
CA PRO A 167 -16.35 2.68 2.44
C PRO A 167 -17.87 2.61 2.40
N LEU A 168 -18.48 2.03 3.44
CA LEU A 168 -19.94 1.83 3.51
C LEU A 168 -20.75 3.11 3.76
N LEU A 169 -20.09 4.23 4.03
CA LEU A 169 -20.75 5.51 4.23
C LEU A 169 -21.36 6.06 2.93
N ASN A 170 -22.44 6.81 3.07
CA ASN A 170 -23.17 7.43 1.96
C ASN A 170 -23.65 6.38 0.93
N LYS A 171 -23.20 6.50 -0.32
CA LYS A 171 -23.56 5.62 -1.44
C LYS A 171 -22.68 4.37 -1.55
N GLY A 172 -21.68 4.19 -0.66
CA GLY A 172 -20.73 3.11 -0.79
C GLY A 172 -21.37 1.72 -0.71
N HIS A 173 -22.38 1.55 0.15
CA HIS A 173 -23.16 0.31 0.19
C HIS A 173 -23.79 -0.01 -1.18
N ASP A 174 -24.45 0.95 -1.81
CA ASP A 174 -25.10 0.75 -3.11
C ASP A 174 -24.09 0.46 -4.23
N VAL A 175 -22.93 1.11 -4.20
CA VAL A 175 -21.82 0.87 -5.14
C VAL A 175 -21.29 -0.55 -4.99
N ASN A 176 -20.98 -0.98 -3.77
CA ASN A 176 -20.50 -2.33 -3.50
C ASN A 176 -21.48 -3.40 -3.99
N HIS A 177 -22.77 -3.20 -3.69
CA HIS A 177 -23.83 -4.11 -4.12
C HIS A 177 -24.10 -4.06 -5.63
N ALA A 178 -23.88 -2.94 -6.31
CA ALA A 178 -24.01 -2.87 -7.76
C ALA A 178 -22.93 -3.73 -8.43
N ILE A 179 -21.66 -3.63 -7.98
CA ILE A 179 -20.58 -4.48 -8.46
C ILE A 179 -20.88 -5.96 -8.21
N ALA A 180 -21.27 -6.30 -6.98
CA ALA A 180 -21.59 -7.67 -6.59
C ALA A 180 -22.72 -8.28 -7.43
N ARG A 181 -23.84 -7.56 -7.61
CA ARG A 181 -24.97 -8.00 -8.45
C ARG A 181 -24.56 -8.21 -9.89
N GLN A 182 -23.71 -7.33 -10.43
CA GLN A 182 -23.24 -7.47 -11.82
C GLN A 182 -22.36 -8.72 -11.98
N CYS A 183 -21.46 -8.99 -11.05
CA CYS A 183 -20.66 -10.22 -11.05
C CYS A 183 -21.55 -11.48 -10.99
N VAL A 184 -22.56 -11.50 -10.10
CA VAL A 184 -23.52 -12.61 -10.01
C VAL A 184 -24.31 -12.79 -11.31
N ALA A 185 -24.87 -11.70 -11.86
CA ALA A 185 -25.66 -11.75 -13.10
C ALA A 185 -24.87 -12.30 -14.31
N ARG A 186 -23.56 -12.12 -14.29
CA ARG A 186 -22.63 -12.55 -15.36
C ARG A 186 -21.87 -13.82 -15.03
N ASN A 187 -22.13 -14.46 -13.89
CA ASN A 187 -21.40 -15.63 -13.39
C ASN A 187 -19.87 -15.35 -13.34
N LEU A 188 -19.48 -14.12 -13.02
CA LEU A 188 -18.08 -13.72 -12.87
C LEU A 188 -17.62 -13.99 -11.43
N PRO A 189 -16.64 -14.88 -11.19
CA PRO A 189 -16.04 -15.08 -9.88
C PRO A 189 -15.58 -13.77 -9.26
N LEU A 190 -15.96 -13.52 -7.99
CA LEU A 190 -15.62 -12.32 -7.24
C LEU A 190 -14.91 -12.70 -5.95
N VAL A 191 -13.72 -12.11 -5.72
CA VAL A 191 -12.97 -12.22 -4.46
C VAL A 191 -12.79 -10.82 -3.89
N LEU A 192 -13.28 -10.61 -2.68
CA LEU A 192 -13.17 -9.36 -1.94
C LEU A 192 -11.82 -9.27 -1.23
N LEU A 193 -11.18 -8.12 -1.30
CA LEU A 193 -9.91 -7.84 -0.63
C LEU A 193 -10.15 -6.97 0.59
N ASP A 194 -9.44 -7.26 1.68
CA ASP A 194 -9.44 -6.54 2.95
C ASP A 194 -10.76 -6.67 3.75
N ARG A 195 -11.91 -6.50 3.12
CA ARG A 195 -13.20 -6.41 3.81
C ARG A 195 -14.37 -6.93 3.00
N ASP A 196 -15.44 -7.28 3.72
CA ASP A 196 -16.73 -7.61 3.11
C ASP A 196 -17.44 -6.33 2.59
N ILE A 197 -18.39 -6.51 1.69
CA ILE A 197 -19.30 -5.47 1.19
C ILE A 197 -20.42 -5.15 2.18
N ASN A 198 -20.61 -5.99 3.20
CA ASN A 198 -21.60 -5.83 4.26
C ASN A 198 -20.92 -5.39 5.57
N LEU A 199 -21.75 -5.01 6.55
CA LEU A 199 -21.28 -4.71 7.90
C LEU A 199 -20.82 -5.98 8.63
N LEU A 200 -20.05 -5.80 9.68
CA LEU A 200 -19.64 -6.86 10.59
C LEU A 200 -20.87 -7.70 11.02
N TYR A 201 -20.75 -9.04 11.02
CA TYR A 201 -21.80 -10.03 11.31
C TYR A 201 -22.85 -10.23 10.20
N ASP A 202 -22.90 -9.40 9.16
CA ASP A 202 -23.72 -9.64 7.97
C ASP A 202 -22.80 -10.02 6.80
N ARG A 203 -22.55 -11.32 6.66
CA ARG A 203 -21.60 -11.83 5.67
C ARG A 203 -22.22 -11.91 4.28
N SER A 204 -21.49 -11.41 3.28
CA SER A 204 -21.85 -11.65 1.88
C SER A 204 -21.59 -13.09 1.44
N MET A 205 -22.06 -13.44 0.26
CA MET A 205 -21.85 -14.74 -0.37
C MET A 205 -20.49 -14.87 -1.08
N PHE A 206 -19.58 -13.90 -0.92
CA PHE A 206 -18.30 -13.88 -1.63
C PHE A 206 -17.12 -14.27 -0.74
N ASP A 207 -16.05 -14.73 -1.37
CA ASP A 207 -14.79 -14.96 -0.67
C ASP A 207 -14.19 -13.63 -0.23
N VAL A 208 -13.64 -13.60 0.98
CA VAL A 208 -12.95 -12.44 1.54
C VAL A 208 -11.54 -12.83 1.95
N VAL A 209 -10.55 -12.04 1.55
CA VAL A 209 -9.15 -12.19 1.96
C VAL A 209 -8.70 -10.89 2.58
N GLY A 210 -8.37 -10.91 3.86
CA GLY A 210 -7.95 -9.72 4.60
C GLY A 210 -7.06 -10.03 5.78
N SER A 211 -6.66 -9.00 6.49
CA SER A 211 -5.94 -9.14 7.76
C SER A 211 -6.89 -9.49 8.90
N ASP A 212 -6.35 -10.18 9.90
CA ASP A 212 -7.03 -10.38 11.16
C ASP A 212 -7.01 -9.06 11.96
N ASN A 213 -8.01 -8.22 11.67
CA ASN A 213 -8.11 -6.88 12.24
C ASN A 213 -8.41 -6.92 13.75
N GLU A 214 -9.17 -7.92 14.22
CA GLU A 214 -9.45 -8.08 15.63
C GLU A 214 -8.19 -8.50 16.40
N LEU A 215 -7.44 -9.49 15.91
CA LEU A 215 -6.14 -9.85 16.47
C LEU A 215 -5.19 -8.64 16.47
N GLY A 216 -5.12 -7.89 15.37
CA GLY A 216 -4.27 -6.70 15.28
C GLY A 216 -4.63 -5.65 16.32
N GLY A 217 -5.92 -5.37 16.51
CA GLY A 217 -6.42 -4.50 17.57
C GLY A 217 -6.09 -5.03 18.97
N PHE A 218 -6.26 -6.34 19.19
CA PHE A 218 -5.92 -6.99 20.46
C PHE A 218 -4.43 -6.85 20.80
N LEU A 219 -3.54 -7.02 19.82
CA LEU A 219 -2.10 -6.84 20.03
C LEU A 219 -1.77 -5.41 20.46
N VAL A 220 -2.41 -4.40 19.87
CA VAL A 220 -2.26 -2.99 20.27
C VAL A 220 -2.74 -2.77 21.71
N GLY A 221 -3.96 -3.18 22.01
CA GLY A 221 -4.53 -3.00 23.36
C GLY A 221 -3.70 -3.69 24.44
N LYS A 222 -3.29 -4.96 24.19
CA LYS A 222 -2.42 -5.74 25.05
C LYS A 222 -1.09 -5.02 25.32
N HIS A 223 -0.41 -4.56 24.27
CA HIS A 223 0.85 -3.83 24.38
C HIS A 223 0.74 -2.57 25.25
N LEU A 224 -0.31 -1.77 25.03
CA LEU A 224 -0.55 -0.57 25.83
C LEU A 224 -0.83 -0.88 27.30
N VAL A 225 -1.64 -1.91 27.58
CA VAL A 225 -1.91 -2.36 28.95
C VAL A 225 -0.65 -2.88 29.65
N GLU A 226 0.20 -3.64 28.96
CA GLU A 226 1.47 -4.15 29.48
C GLU A 226 2.48 -3.02 29.76
N LEU A 227 2.42 -1.92 29.02
CA LEU A 227 3.18 -0.69 29.28
C LEU A 227 2.61 0.17 30.44
N GLY A 228 1.57 -0.31 31.10
CA GLY A 228 0.98 0.36 32.25
C GLY A 228 -0.11 1.38 31.92
N CYS A 229 -0.52 1.52 30.67
CA CYS A 229 -1.64 2.39 30.29
C CYS A 229 -2.94 1.90 30.91
N ARG A 230 -3.76 2.83 31.38
CA ARG A 230 -5.04 2.55 32.03
C ARG A 230 -6.20 3.31 31.40
N ARG A 231 -5.94 4.39 30.73
CA ARG A 231 -6.93 5.25 30.06
C ARG A 231 -6.59 5.34 28.60
N ILE A 232 -7.11 4.40 27.84
CA ILE A 232 -6.80 4.22 26.41
C ILE A 232 -7.96 4.80 25.61
N VAL A 233 -7.64 5.55 24.55
CA VAL A 233 -8.62 5.99 23.56
C VAL A 233 -8.38 5.23 22.29
N PHE A 234 -9.44 4.62 21.73
CA PHE A 234 -9.42 4.20 20.33
C PHE A 234 -9.90 5.38 19.47
N PHE A 235 -9.02 5.88 18.60
CA PHE A 235 -9.29 7.04 17.76
C PHE A 235 -9.43 6.62 16.31
N SER A 236 -10.58 6.92 15.71
CA SER A 236 -10.86 6.62 14.29
C SER A 236 -11.24 7.88 13.53
N ASP A 237 -11.08 7.86 12.21
CA ASP A 237 -11.76 8.83 11.36
C ASP A 237 -13.27 8.57 11.33
N ALA A 238 -14.04 9.52 10.79
CA ALA A 238 -15.48 9.41 10.72
C ALA A 238 -15.98 8.32 9.74
N ARG A 239 -15.07 7.63 9.04
CA ARG A 239 -15.42 6.59 8.06
C ARG A 239 -15.65 5.26 8.76
N SER A 240 -16.84 4.71 8.60
CA SER A 240 -17.17 3.39 9.13
C SER A 240 -16.76 2.30 8.15
N HIS A 241 -15.84 1.45 8.59
CA HIS A 241 -15.44 0.22 7.88
C HIS A 241 -15.62 -0.98 8.83
N PRO A 242 -15.97 -2.16 8.32
CA PRO A 242 -15.95 -3.38 9.13
C PRO A 242 -14.60 -3.63 9.79
N THR A 243 -13.51 -3.30 9.11
CA THR A 243 -12.12 -3.41 9.62
C THR A 243 -11.86 -2.46 10.80
N THR A 244 -12.43 -1.24 10.80
CA THR A 244 -12.34 -0.31 11.94
C THR A 244 -13.02 -0.88 13.16
N GLN A 245 -14.23 -1.42 13.00
CA GLN A 245 -14.99 -2.04 14.11
C GLN A 245 -14.27 -3.26 14.68
N ALA A 246 -13.65 -4.08 13.82
CA ALA A 246 -12.87 -5.23 14.25
C ALA A 246 -11.61 -4.82 15.04
N ARG A 247 -10.87 -3.78 14.57
CA ARG A 247 -9.71 -3.22 15.30
C ARG A 247 -10.13 -2.66 16.66
N GLU A 248 -11.23 -1.91 16.70
CA GLU A 248 -11.81 -1.41 17.94
C GLU A 248 -12.14 -2.55 18.91
N ALA A 249 -12.88 -3.56 18.45
CA ALA A 249 -13.26 -4.72 19.25
C ALA A 249 -12.01 -5.41 19.83
N GLY A 250 -10.97 -5.60 19.03
CA GLY A 250 -9.70 -6.17 19.47
C GLY A 250 -9.06 -5.36 20.60
N VAL A 251 -8.94 -4.03 20.46
CA VAL A 251 -8.38 -3.16 21.50
C VAL A 251 -9.23 -3.27 22.79
N ARG A 252 -10.54 -3.20 22.69
CA ARG A 252 -11.43 -3.31 23.84
C ARG A 252 -11.32 -4.67 24.52
N ASN A 253 -11.26 -5.76 23.76
CA ASN A 253 -11.08 -7.11 24.28
C ASN A 253 -9.78 -7.26 25.08
N ALA A 254 -8.69 -6.64 24.63
CA ALA A 254 -7.43 -6.63 25.39
C ALA A 254 -7.53 -5.80 26.67
N VAL A 255 -8.20 -4.64 26.61
CA VAL A 255 -8.35 -3.73 27.75
C VAL A 255 -9.27 -4.34 28.83
N ILE A 256 -10.34 -5.04 28.46
CA ILE A 256 -11.27 -5.66 29.41
C ILE A 256 -10.60 -6.76 30.26
N LEU A 257 -9.51 -7.35 29.77
CA LEU A 257 -8.72 -8.32 30.54
C LEU A 257 -7.91 -7.67 31.68
N CYS A 258 -7.84 -6.32 31.72
CA CYS A 258 -7.19 -5.55 32.77
C CYS A 258 -8.24 -4.76 33.57
N PRO A 259 -8.64 -5.21 34.78
CA PRO A 259 -9.76 -4.61 35.54
C PRO A 259 -9.60 -3.12 35.87
N ARG A 260 -8.40 -2.58 35.75
CA ARG A 260 -8.10 -1.16 36.04
C ARG A 260 -7.95 -0.31 34.79
N ALA A 261 -8.13 -0.88 33.60
CA ALA A 261 -8.02 -0.17 32.34
C ALA A 261 -9.41 0.08 31.74
N VAL A 262 -9.54 1.20 31.05
CA VAL A 262 -10.74 1.58 30.30
C VAL A 262 -10.37 1.97 28.89
N CYS A 263 -11.25 1.70 27.94
CA CYS A 263 -11.11 2.11 26.54
C CYS A 263 -12.31 2.98 26.17
N GLU A 264 -12.03 4.22 25.80
CA GLU A 264 -12.99 5.18 25.27
C GLU A 264 -12.88 5.28 23.75
N LEU A 265 -13.99 5.61 23.09
CA LEU A 265 -14.05 5.76 21.65
C LEU A 265 -14.12 7.25 21.29
N CYS A 266 -13.29 7.67 20.35
CA CYS A 266 -13.32 9.00 19.79
C CYS A 266 -13.24 8.92 18.25
N SER A 267 -14.10 9.67 17.57
CA SER A 267 -14.10 9.75 16.12
C SER A 267 -14.02 11.19 15.64
N GLY A 268 -13.21 11.42 14.62
CA GLY A 268 -13.06 12.73 14.01
C GLY A 268 -11.77 12.89 13.21
N ASP A 269 -11.46 14.13 12.81
CA ASP A 269 -10.19 14.41 12.15
C ASP A 269 -9.08 14.59 13.19
N GLY A 270 -8.01 13.82 13.08
CA GLY A 270 -6.85 13.95 13.96
C GLY A 270 -6.12 15.29 13.86
N ASP A 271 -6.41 16.10 12.83
CA ASP A 271 -5.92 17.48 12.70
C ASP A 271 -6.81 18.52 13.41
N ASP A 272 -7.98 18.14 13.90
CA ASP A 272 -8.86 19.02 14.65
C ASP A 272 -8.29 19.24 16.07
N ALA A 273 -7.63 20.39 16.25
CA ALA A 273 -7.00 20.76 17.53
C ALA A 273 -8.02 20.85 18.67
N GLN A 274 -9.25 21.35 18.40
CA GLN A 274 -10.29 21.49 19.44
C GLN A 274 -10.79 20.13 19.90
N LEU A 275 -10.97 19.18 18.97
CA LEU A 275 -11.33 17.81 19.29
C LEU A 275 -10.25 17.15 20.17
N ILE A 276 -8.99 17.27 19.79
CA ILE A 276 -7.88 16.68 20.54
C ILE A 276 -7.73 17.35 21.93
N GLU A 277 -7.80 18.67 22.02
CA GLU A 277 -7.77 19.37 23.31
C GLU A 277 -8.90 18.95 24.25
N ARG A 278 -10.12 18.84 23.72
CA ARG A 278 -11.28 18.33 24.48
C ARG A 278 -11.04 16.91 24.98
N LEU A 279 -10.55 16.03 24.10
CA LEU A 279 -10.21 14.65 24.45
C LEU A 279 -9.18 14.58 25.58
N LEU A 280 -8.13 15.40 25.51
CA LEU A 280 -7.09 15.48 26.54
C LEU A 280 -7.63 16.00 27.87
N TYR A 281 -8.53 16.98 27.85
CA TYR A 281 -9.10 17.59 29.04
C TYR A 281 -10.11 16.64 29.73
N GLU A 282 -11.04 16.10 28.97
CA GLU A 282 -12.17 15.29 29.49
C GLU A 282 -11.72 13.90 29.91
N PHE A 283 -10.98 13.21 29.03
CA PHE A 283 -10.61 11.80 29.26
C PHE A 283 -9.22 11.64 29.88
N LYS A 284 -8.28 12.56 29.64
CA LYS A 284 -6.87 12.52 30.09
C LYS A 284 -6.19 11.18 29.76
N PRO A 285 -6.10 10.76 28.50
CA PRO A 285 -5.61 9.45 28.12
C PRO A 285 -4.14 9.25 28.44
N ASP A 286 -3.75 8.00 28.77
CA ASP A 286 -2.36 7.55 28.85
C ASP A 286 -1.86 7.14 27.45
N ALA A 287 -2.79 6.71 26.60
CA ALA A 287 -2.49 6.26 25.24
C ALA A 287 -3.65 6.51 24.27
N ILE A 288 -3.30 6.71 23.00
CA ILE A 288 -4.25 6.79 21.90
C ILE A 288 -3.89 5.70 20.88
N ALA A 289 -4.80 4.76 20.67
CA ALA A 289 -4.72 3.74 19.63
C ALA A 289 -5.47 4.23 18.39
N CYS A 290 -4.75 4.65 17.38
CA CYS A 290 -5.34 5.15 16.14
C CYS A 290 -5.70 4.00 15.20
N VAL A 291 -6.79 4.17 14.46
CA VAL A 291 -7.31 3.19 13.50
C VAL A 291 -6.29 2.81 12.42
N ASN A 292 -5.44 3.74 12.01
CA ASN A 292 -4.36 3.53 11.04
C ASN A 292 -3.20 4.53 11.23
N ASP A 293 -2.11 4.34 10.48
CA ASP A 293 -0.91 5.18 10.56
C ASP A 293 -1.16 6.62 10.10
N MET A 294 -2.02 6.84 9.11
CA MET A 294 -2.35 8.17 8.61
C MET A 294 -3.11 8.98 9.68
N THR A 295 -4.08 8.36 10.33
CA THR A 295 -4.80 8.96 11.46
C THR A 295 -3.83 9.23 12.62
N ALA A 296 -2.93 8.30 12.92
CA ALA A 296 -1.91 8.48 13.95
C ALA A 296 -0.95 9.63 13.63
N ALA A 297 -0.57 9.81 12.37
CA ALA A 297 0.29 10.91 11.92
C ALA A 297 -0.38 12.28 12.15
N LYS A 298 -1.67 12.40 11.87
CA LYS A 298 -2.46 13.62 12.14
C LYS A 298 -2.55 13.89 13.64
N VAL A 299 -2.94 12.89 14.44
CA VAL A 299 -3.03 12.99 15.88
C VAL A 299 -1.67 13.36 16.48
N MET A 300 -0.58 12.71 16.07
CA MET A 300 0.78 13.02 16.52
C MET A 300 1.14 14.49 16.25
N ARG A 301 0.86 14.97 15.05
CA ARG A 301 1.11 16.34 14.66
C ARG A 301 0.38 17.35 15.58
N THR A 302 -0.89 17.08 15.88
CA THR A 302 -1.70 17.93 16.75
C THR A 302 -1.21 17.88 18.19
N LEU A 303 -0.90 16.69 18.73
CA LEU A 303 -0.32 16.53 20.07
C LEU A 303 1.00 17.31 20.22
N LEU A 304 1.93 17.16 19.28
CA LEU A 304 3.23 17.85 19.34
C LEU A 304 3.07 19.37 19.23
N ARG A 305 2.13 19.89 18.43
CA ARG A 305 1.81 21.33 18.36
C ARG A 305 1.22 21.85 19.66
N ALA A 306 0.46 21.04 20.38
CA ALA A 306 -0.06 21.37 21.71
C ALA A 306 1.00 21.21 22.83
N GLY A 307 2.25 20.88 22.50
CA GLY A 307 3.34 20.70 23.47
C GLY A 307 3.27 19.37 24.24
N VAL A 308 2.44 18.43 23.82
CA VAL A 308 2.31 17.11 24.44
C VAL A 308 3.46 16.21 23.98
N ARG A 309 4.17 15.62 24.92
CA ARG A 309 5.33 14.75 24.63
C ARG A 309 4.88 13.30 24.40
N VAL A 310 5.23 12.76 23.23
CA VAL A 310 5.02 11.36 22.85
C VAL A 310 6.38 10.66 22.94
N PRO A 311 6.53 9.55 23.68
CA PRO A 311 5.51 8.79 24.42
C PRO A 311 5.40 9.19 25.92
N GLN A 312 6.15 10.17 26.42
CA GLN A 312 6.31 10.40 27.86
C GLN A 312 5.00 10.79 28.55
N GLN A 313 4.14 11.55 27.90
CA GLN A 313 2.84 11.94 28.42
C GLN A 313 1.71 11.08 27.84
N ILE A 314 1.77 10.82 26.53
CA ILE A 314 0.78 10.00 25.82
C ILE A 314 1.52 9.04 24.89
N LYS A 315 1.23 7.76 24.98
CA LYS A 315 1.67 6.76 24.00
C LYS A 315 0.75 6.76 22.79
N LEU A 316 1.31 6.55 21.61
CA LEU A 316 0.55 6.57 20.36
C LEU A 316 0.84 5.32 19.54
N THR A 317 -0.22 4.71 19.00
CA THR A 317 -0.09 3.58 18.08
C THR A 317 -0.90 3.81 16.81
N GLY A 318 -0.47 3.17 15.72
CA GLY A 318 -1.17 3.11 14.46
C GLY A 318 -1.51 1.69 14.04
N PHE A 319 -1.80 1.53 12.75
CA PHE A 319 -2.06 0.27 12.07
C PHE A 319 -1.65 0.43 10.60
N ASP A 320 -1.13 -0.59 9.94
CA ASP A 320 -0.72 -0.78 8.55
C ASP A 320 0.80 -0.95 8.36
N ASP A 321 1.63 -0.40 9.24
CA ASP A 321 3.10 -0.35 9.14
C ASP A 321 3.58 0.25 7.80
N THR A 322 2.99 1.39 7.46
CA THR A 322 3.37 2.13 6.27
C THR A 322 4.79 2.71 6.39
N THR A 323 5.42 3.01 5.27
CA THR A 323 6.73 3.69 5.27
C THR A 323 6.71 4.98 6.09
N THR A 324 5.58 5.69 6.10
CA THR A 324 5.38 6.91 6.87
C THR A 324 5.51 6.67 8.37
N ALA A 325 5.04 5.55 8.90
CA ALA A 325 5.09 5.23 10.33
C ALA A 325 6.51 5.27 10.91
N ALA A 326 7.51 4.81 10.15
CA ALA A 326 8.91 4.84 10.57
C ALA A 326 9.56 6.22 10.43
N LEU A 327 8.97 7.13 9.64
CA LEU A 327 9.52 8.45 9.31
C LEU A 327 8.85 9.61 10.05
N LEU A 328 7.86 9.34 10.90
CA LEU A 328 7.22 10.37 11.73
C LEU A 328 8.23 11.01 12.69
N ALA A 329 7.91 12.19 13.20
CA ALA A 329 8.75 12.91 14.16
C ALA A 329 9.10 12.06 15.39
N VAL A 330 8.20 11.18 15.81
CA VAL A 330 8.43 10.07 16.74
C VAL A 330 8.04 8.80 16.00
N PRO A 331 8.97 7.88 15.68
CA PRO A 331 8.69 6.63 14.99
C PRO A 331 7.55 5.85 15.64
N LEU A 332 6.53 5.51 14.84
CA LEU A 332 5.23 5.02 15.30
C LEU A 332 5.21 3.52 15.52
N THR A 333 4.86 3.10 16.74
CA THR A 333 4.43 1.72 17.03
C THR A 333 3.13 1.44 16.27
N THR A 334 3.10 0.36 15.51
CA THR A 334 2.01 0.05 14.60
C THR A 334 1.83 -1.45 14.40
N VAL A 335 0.76 -1.85 13.72
CA VAL A 335 0.50 -3.24 13.36
C VAL A 335 0.83 -3.46 11.90
N ARG A 336 1.70 -4.41 11.61
CA ARG A 336 2.04 -4.82 10.25
C ARG A 336 1.04 -5.80 9.70
N GLN A 337 0.46 -5.45 8.57
CA GLN A 337 -0.34 -6.31 7.73
C GLN A 337 0.57 -6.99 6.67
N SER A 338 0.27 -8.22 6.30
CA SER A 338 1.03 -8.92 5.25
C SER A 338 0.37 -8.77 3.88
N ALA A 339 0.71 -7.69 3.17
CA ALA A 339 0.26 -7.46 1.79
C ALA A 339 0.62 -8.63 0.86
N GLU A 340 1.83 -9.20 1.03
CA GLU A 340 2.28 -10.35 0.24
C GLU A 340 1.39 -11.57 0.45
N ALA A 341 1.06 -11.90 1.70
CA ALA A 341 0.17 -13.01 1.99
C ALA A 341 -1.25 -12.77 1.46
N MET A 342 -1.77 -11.52 1.53
CA MET A 342 -3.07 -11.17 0.93
C MET A 342 -3.08 -11.41 -0.58
N GLY A 343 -2.06 -10.96 -1.29
CA GLY A 343 -1.94 -11.16 -2.74
C GLY A 343 -1.90 -12.65 -3.12
N VAL A 344 -1.04 -13.43 -2.43
CA VAL A 344 -0.90 -14.87 -2.68
C VAL A 344 -2.20 -15.63 -2.39
N GLN A 345 -2.82 -15.38 -1.23
CA GLN A 345 -4.07 -16.05 -0.85
C GLN A 345 -5.23 -15.63 -1.74
N GLY A 346 -5.31 -14.35 -2.11
CA GLY A 346 -6.30 -13.87 -3.07
C GLY A 346 -6.24 -14.64 -4.39
N VAL A 347 -5.05 -14.77 -4.97
CA VAL A 347 -4.84 -15.52 -6.23
C VAL A 347 -5.17 -17.00 -6.06
N ASN A 348 -4.82 -17.63 -4.93
CA ASN A 348 -5.14 -19.03 -4.66
C ASN A 348 -6.66 -19.25 -4.60
N ILE A 349 -7.39 -18.38 -3.89
CA ILE A 349 -8.84 -18.45 -3.76
C ILE A 349 -9.51 -18.19 -5.10
N MET A 350 -9.06 -17.19 -5.86
CA MET A 350 -9.59 -16.93 -7.19
C MET A 350 -9.42 -18.15 -8.12
N ALA A 351 -8.25 -18.79 -8.10
CA ALA A 351 -8.00 -19.99 -8.89
C ALA A 351 -8.96 -21.13 -8.52
N GLN A 352 -9.18 -21.33 -7.23
CA GLN A 352 -10.13 -22.32 -6.75
C GLN A 352 -11.57 -21.98 -7.17
N ARG A 353 -11.98 -20.70 -7.06
CA ARG A 353 -13.33 -20.23 -7.42
C ARG A 353 -13.60 -20.35 -8.91
N ILE A 354 -12.64 -20.09 -9.78
CA ILE A 354 -12.76 -20.27 -11.23
C ILE A 354 -13.01 -21.74 -11.58
N VAL A 355 -12.29 -22.66 -10.95
CA VAL A 355 -12.43 -24.11 -11.21
C VAL A 355 -13.68 -24.70 -10.57
N SER A 356 -14.05 -24.22 -9.39
CA SER A 356 -15.11 -24.80 -8.56
C SER A 356 -16.03 -23.69 -8.01
N PRO A 357 -16.86 -23.07 -8.86
CA PRO A 357 -17.68 -21.91 -8.48
C PRO A 357 -18.74 -22.22 -7.41
N GLN A 358 -19.09 -23.49 -7.21
CA GLN A 358 -20.14 -23.91 -6.27
C GLN A 358 -19.64 -24.14 -4.83
N LEU A 359 -18.34 -24.01 -4.57
CA LEU A 359 -17.83 -24.15 -3.22
C LEU A 359 -18.41 -23.05 -2.30
N PRO A 360 -18.64 -23.36 -1.01
CA PRO A 360 -19.01 -22.33 -0.05
C PRO A 360 -18.00 -21.18 -0.03
N ALA A 361 -18.48 -19.95 0.19
CA ALA A 361 -17.59 -18.81 0.33
C ALA A 361 -16.75 -18.92 1.61
N VAL A 362 -15.49 -18.52 1.52
CA VAL A 362 -14.55 -18.54 2.66
C VAL A 362 -14.11 -17.15 3.06
N THR A 363 -13.81 -16.97 4.35
CA THR A 363 -13.06 -15.79 4.82
C THR A 363 -11.68 -16.24 5.26
N THR A 364 -10.66 -15.66 4.66
CA THR A 364 -9.26 -15.91 5.01
C THR A 364 -8.73 -14.70 5.79
N SER A 365 -8.47 -14.90 7.08
CA SER A 365 -7.87 -13.92 7.96
C SER A 365 -6.37 -14.18 8.10
N ILE A 366 -5.56 -13.18 7.75
CA ILE A 366 -4.09 -13.26 7.79
C ILE A 366 -3.62 -12.60 9.07
N ALA A 367 -2.85 -13.33 9.87
CA ALA A 367 -2.35 -12.85 11.15
C ALA A 367 -1.49 -11.57 10.96
N CYS A 368 -1.69 -10.63 11.88
CA CYS A 368 -0.93 -9.38 11.97
C CYS A 368 0.21 -9.51 12.98
N THR A 369 1.18 -8.61 12.91
CA THR A 369 2.28 -8.51 13.89
C THR A 369 2.41 -7.09 14.40
N LEU A 370 2.64 -6.91 15.71
CA LEU A 370 2.97 -5.61 16.28
C LEU A 370 4.41 -5.25 15.97
N VAL A 371 4.64 -4.02 15.55
CA VAL A 371 5.95 -3.42 15.32
C VAL A 371 6.15 -2.30 16.32
N GLU A 372 6.92 -2.58 17.36
CA GLU A 372 7.17 -1.64 18.44
C GLU A 372 8.21 -0.60 18.02
N ARG A 373 7.93 0.69 18.31
CA ARG A 373 8.79 1.82 18.02
C ARG A 373 8.74 2.86 19.14
N GLU A 374 9.34 4.01 18.91
CA GLU A 374 9.58 5.05 19.92
C GLU A 374 8.28 5.68 20.47
N SER A 375 7.19 5.69 19.70
CA SER A 375 5.91 6.30 20.12
C SER A 375 5.24 5.61 21.31
N THR A 376 5.72 4.44 21.73
CA THR A 376 5.29 3.75 22.94
C THR A 376 6.43 3.42 23.88
N LEU A 377 7.65 3.14 23.37
CA LEU A 377 8.78 2.68 24.18
C LEU A 377 9.72 3.81 24.62
N GLY A 378 9.74 4.93 23.89
CA GLY A 378 10.77 5.95 24.00
C GLY A 378 12.10 5.53 23.36
N HIS A 379 12.97 6.51 23.17
CA HIS A 379 14.23 6.31 22.42
C HIS A 379 15.15 5.26 23.07
N ASP A 380 15.29 5.25 24.39
CA ASP A 380 16.23 4.40 25.11
C ASP A 380 15.86 2.90 25.12
N ARG A 381 14.57 2.57 25.00
CA ARG A 381 14.10 1.16 24.95
C ARG A 381 14.06 0.61 23.53
N ALA A 382 13.69 1.43 22.56
CA ALA A 382 13.63 0.99 21.16
C ALA A 382 15.01 0.63 20.58
N SER A 383 16.09 1.24 21.07
CA SER A 383 17.46 0.94 20.65
C SER A 383 18.02 -0.40 21.20
N ARG A 384 17.41 -0.97 22.25
CA ARG A 384 17.84 -2.23 22.88
C ARG A 384 17.18 -3.49 22.28
N GLN A 385 16.18 -3.33 21.42
CA GLN A 385 15.45 -4.43 20.76
C GLN A 385 15.87 -4.64 19.28
N ARG A 386 16.81 -3.83 18.78
CA ARG A 386 17.46 -4.00 17.49
C ARG A 386 18.82 -4.71 17.71
#